data_18890345483b43dae086725772ecfa97
#
_entry.id   18890345483b43dae086725772ecfa97
#
_cell.length_a   1.000
_cell.length_b   1.000
_cell.length_c   1.000
_cell.angle_alpha   90.00
_cell.angle_beta   90.00
_cell.angle_gamma   90.00
#
_symmetry.space_group_name_H-M   'P 1'
#
loop_
_entity.id
_entity.type
_entity.pdbx_description
1 polymer ?
#
loop_
_entity_poly.entity_id
_entity_poly.type
_entity_poly.pdbx_seq_one_letter_code
_entity_poly.pdbx_strand_id
1 'polypeptide(L)'
;GRVTIWTAKALKARLLLTRASEKNDVDMYGQAYDLAKDVIENGPFELAEDFASIWDMKNSDGNSNKEVIWYVDYSTNQLYNSELDDKPVIRNGGNNAHLLFCMKYDDQPGMTRTAEYGRPFNRYMPTRYLVDLFDEEKDQRYAGSFRNLWIMNNEKGKGKYTAMTDTAIYII
;
A
#
# COMPACT_ATOMS: atom_id res chain seq x y z
N GLY A 1 4.99 -2.38 15.51
CA GLY A 1 3.87 -2.77 16.35
C GLY A 1 4.09 -4.09 17.04
N ARG A 2 3.60 -4.22 18.27
CA ARG A 2 3.67 -5.49 19.03
C ARG A 2 2.55 -6.41 18.55
N VAL A 3 2.83 -7.72 18.50
CA VAL A 3 1.81 -8.75 18.25
C VAL A 3 0.81 -8.77 19.40
N THR A 4 -0.47 -8.70 19.08
CA THR A 4 -1.58 -8.79 20.05
C THR A 4 -2.30 -10.13 19.92
N ILE A 5 -3.22 -10.43 20.85
CA ILE A 5 -4.09 -11.61 20.74
C ILE A 5 -4.93 -11.56 19.45
N TRP A 6 -5.34 -10.38 19.04
CA TRP A 6 -6.12 -10.15 17.82
C TRP A 6 -5.31 -10.44 16.55
N THR A 7 -4.03 -10.02 16.55
CA THR A 7 -3.08 -10.38 15.48
C THR A 7 -2.93 -11.90 15.36
N ALA A 8 -2.75 -12.58 16.49
CA ALA A 8 -2.62 -14.04 16.51
C ALA A 8 -3.88 -14.74 15.98
N LYS A 9 -5.07 -14.29 16.40
CA LYS A 9 -6.35 -14.81 15.92
C LYS A 9 -6.54 -14.59 14.43
N ALA A 10 -6.31 -13.38 13.92
CA ALA A 10 -6.45 -13.05 12.52
C ALA A 10 -5.48 -13.87 11.62
N LEU A 11 -4.21 -14.00 12.02
CA LEU A 11 -3.23 -14.83 11.31
C LEU A 11 -3.61 -16.31 11.34
N LYS A 12 -4.06 -16.82 12.51
CA LYS A 12 -4.52 -18.21 12.65
C LYS A 12 -5.74 -18.48 11.76
N ALA A 13 -6.72 -17.57 11.72
CA ALA A 13 -7.88 -17.68 10.83
C ALA A 13 -7.44 -17.79 9.37
N ARG A 14 -6.53 -16.96 8.90
CA ARG A 14 -5.99 -16.99 7.54
C ARG A 14 -5.26 -18.31 7.24
N LEU A 15 -4.43 -18.81 8.16
CA LEU A 15 -3.73 -20.08 8.00
C LEU A 15 -4.70 -21.27 7.93
N LEU A 16 -5.71 -21.30 8.81
CA LEU A 16 -6.74 -22.33 8.81
C LEU A 16 -7.54 -22.31 7.52
N LEU A 17 -7.92 -21.13 7.02
CA LEU A 17 -8.62 -20.99 5.74
C LEU A 17 -7.81 -21.57 4.56
N THR A 18 -6.52 -21.26 4.51
CA THR A 18 -5.60 -21.80 3.50
C THR A 18 -5.51 -23.32 3.60
N ARG A 19 -5.29 -23.85 4.81
CA ARG A 19 -5.21 -25.31 5.02
C ARG A 19 -6.53 -26.01 4.73
N ALA A 20 -7.66 -25.40 5.10
CA ALA A 20 -8.98 -25.94 4.81
C ALA A 20 -9.21 -26.06 3.30
N SER A 21 -8.77 -25.07 2.53
CA SER A 21 -8.88 -25.09 1.07
C SER A 21 -8.01 -26.19 0.43
N GLU A 22 -6.79 -26.39 0.93
CA GLU A 22 -5.89 -27.45 0.45
C GLU A 22 -6.43 -28.85 0.74
N LYS A 23 -7.09 -29.04 1.89
CA LYS A 23 -7.56 -30.35 2.38
C LYS A 23 -9.04 -30.59 2.17
N ASN A 24 -9.78 -29.57 1.73
CA ASN A 24 -11.25 -29.56 1.70
C ASN A 24 -11.88 -29.95 3.05
N ASP A 25 -11.36 -29.35 4.12
CA ASP A 25 -11.68 -29.68 5.51
C ASP A 25 -12.69 -28.70 6.09
N VAL A 26 -13.94 -29.17 6.27
CA VAL A 26 -15.07 -28.37 6.75
C VAL A 26 -14.86 -27.84 8.17
N ASP A 27 -14.26 -28.65 9.05
CA ASP A 27 -14.02 -28.27 10.43
C ASP A 27 -13.01 -27.13 10.54
N MET A 28 -11.97 -27.12 9.70
CA MET A 28 -11.01 -26.02 9.61
C MET A 28 -11.65 -24.75 9.07
N TYR A 29 -12.60 -24.82 8.14
CA TYR A 29 -13.37 -23.64 7.71
C TYR A 29 -14.19 -23.05 8.87
N GLY A 30 -14.85 -23.91 9.68
CA GLY A 30 -15.57 -23.50 10.89
C GLY A 30 -14.66 -22.79 11.89
N GLN A 31 -13.49 -23.37 12.18
CA GLN A 31 -12.51 -22.74 13.07
C GLN A 31 -11.98 -21.39 12.55
N ALA A 32 -11.73 -21.29 11.23
CA ALA A 32 -11.32 -20.04 10.60
C ALA A 32 -12.39 -18.96 10.72
N TYR A 33 -13.66 -19.33 10.48
CA TYR A 33 -14.81 -18.45 10.62
C TYR A 33 -14.96 -17.93 12.06
N ASP A 34 -14.92 -18.80 13.05
CA ASP A 34 -15.08 -18.44 14.47
C ASP A 34 -14.00 -17.45 14.94
N LEU A 35 -12.75 -17.68 14.53
CA LEU A 35 -11.65 -16.77 14.84
C LEU A 35 -11.79 -15.41 14.16
N ALA A 36 -12.17 -15.39 12.88
CA ALA A 36 -12.40 -14.13 12.16
C ALA A 36 -13.58 -13.35 12.75
N LYS A 37 -14.67 -14.04 13.08
CA LYS A 37 -15.84 -13.46 13.73
C LYS A 37 -15.49 -12.85 15.08
N ASP A 38 -14.71 -13.55 15.90
CA ASP A 38 -14.25 -13.05 17.20
C ASP A 38 -13.39 -11.78 17.06
N VAL A 39 -12.53 -11.68 16.04
CA VAL A 39 -11.78 -10.46 15.76
C VAL A 39 -12.69 -9.29 15.39
N ILE A 40 -13.75 -9.55 14.59
CA ILE A 40 -14.70 -8.52 14.14
C ILE A 40 -15.58 -8.04 15.29
N GLU A 41 -16.15 -8.97 16.07
CA GLU A 41 -17.15 -8.65 17.08
C GLU A 41 -16.56 -8.15 18.40
N ASN A 42 -15.37 -8.63 18.78
CA ASN A 42 -14.75 -8.37 20.08
C ASN A 42 -13.41 -7.62 19.98
N GLY A 43 -12.86 -7.47 18.80
CA GLY A 43 -11.63 -6.71 18.58
C GLY A 43 -11.87 -5.19 18.62
N PRO A 44 -10.83 -4.39 18.88
CA PRO A 44 -10.92 -2.93 18.93
C PRO A 44 -10.78 -2.29 17.54
N PHE A 45 -11.25 -2.96 16.49
CA PHE A 45 -11.07 -2.57 15.10
C PHE A 45 -12.36 -2.02 14.50
N GLU A 46 -12.20 -1.07 13.58
CA GLU A 46 -13.31 -0.42 12.84
C GLU A 46 -12.85 -0.20 11.41
N LEU A 47 -13.74 -0.35 10.44
CA LEU A 47 -13.45 0.01 9.04
C LEU A 47 -13.35 1.53 8.92
N ALA A 48 -12.37 2.02 8.16
CA ALA A 48 -12.23 3.43 7.86
C ALA A 48 -13.32 3.89 6.88
N GLU A 49 -13.87 5.09 7.10
CA GLU A 49 -14.84 5.69 6.17
C GLU A 49 -14.19 6.08 4.83
N ASP A 50 -12.94 6.53 4.88
CA ASP A 50 -12.15 6.89 3.70
C ASP A 50 -11.01 5.91 3.50
N PHE A 51 -11.05 5.16 2.40
CA PHE A 51 -10.05 4.17 2.05
C PHE A 51 -8.64 4.77 1.91
N ALA A 52 -8.50 5.94 1.31
CA ALA A 52 -7.19 6.57 1.11
C ALA A 52 -6.53 6.95 2.45
N SER A 53 -7.32 7.29 3.45
CA SER A 53 -6.84 7.67 4.78
C SER A 53 -6.09 6.55 5.50
N ILE A 54 -6.38 5.28 5.20
CA ILE A 54 -5.69 4.11 5.77
C ILE A 54 -4.19 4.15 5.46
N TRP A 55 -3.84 4.67 4.30
CA TRP A 55 -2.48 4.70 3.75
C TRP A 55 -1.76 6.03 3.98
N ASP A 56 -2.42 7.03 4.56
CA ASP A 56 -1.79 8.30 4.91
C ASP A 56 -0.74 8.09 6.01
N MET A 57 0.45 8.66 5.82
CA MET A 57 1.52 8.61 6.82
C MET A 57 1.10 9.17 8.19
N LYS A 58 0.12 10.08 8.23
CA LYS A 58 -0.44 10.59 9.49
C LYS A 58 -1.17 9.52 10.29
N ASN A 59 -1.68 8.51 9.61
CA ASN A 59 -2.44 7.40 10.19
C ASN A 59 -1.58 6.12 10.27
N SER A 60 -0.27 6.21 10.08
CA SER A 60 0.63 5.06 10.07
C SER A 60 0.91 4.49 11.45
N ASP A 61 0.57 5.19 12.53
CA ASP A 61 0.60 4.61 13.85
C ASP A 61 -0.66 3.81 14.15
N GLY A 62 -0.51 2.62 14.74
CA GLY A 62 -1.64 1.73 15.00
C GLY A 62 -2.63 2.24 16.05
N ASN A 63 -2.45 3.44 16.60
CA ASN A 63 -3.39 4.06 17.53
C ASN A 63 -4.43 4.90 16.79
N SER A 64 -4.04 5.55 15.71
CA SER A 64 -4.94 6.38 14.89
C SER A 64 -5.67 5.57 13.81
N ASN A 65 -5.06 4.50 13.31
CA ASN A 65 -5.63 3.64 12.27
C ASN A 65 -6.25 2.38 12.86
N LYS A 66 -7.54 2.43 13.14
CA LYS A 66 -8.28 1.31 13.75
C LYS A 66 -8.57 0.14 12.79
N GLU A 67 -8.40 0.32 11.49
CA GLU A 67 -8.60 -0.77 10.53
C GLU A 67 -7.41 -1.74 10.52
N VAL A 68 -6.23 -1.29 10.92
CA VAL A 68 -5.01 -2.10 10.84
C VAL A 68 -4.87 -3.01 12.05
N ILE A 69 -4.96 -4.32 11.83
CA ILE A 69 -4.79 -5.34 12.90
C ILE A 69 -3.32 -5.48 13.30
N TRP A 70 -2.42 -5.43 12.32
CA TRP A 70 -0.98 -5.52 12.52
C TRP A 70 -0.22 -5.00 11.29
N TYR A 71 0.90 -4.37 11.53
CA TYR A 71 1.76 -3.80 10.50
C TYR A 71 3.23 -3.96 10.85
N VAL A 72 4.07 -3.90 9.83
CA VAL A 72 5.52 -3.77 9.99
C VAL A 72 5.84 -2.30 10.05
N ASP A 73 6.37 -1.87 11.19
CA ASP A 73 6.69 -0.47 11.44
C ASP A 73 8.04 -0.12 10.80
N TYR A 74 8.03 0.91 9.94
CA TYR A 74 9.23 1.50 9.37
C TYR A 74 9.43 2.89 9.95
N SER A 75 10.62 3.14 10.46
CA SER A 75 11.00 4.41 11.07
C SER A 75 11.83 5.27 10.12
N THR A 76 11.82 6.58 10.34
CA THR A 76 12.79 7.50 9.73
C THR A 76 14.22 7.27 10.25
N ASN A 77 14.35 6.59 11.40
CA ASN A 77 15.65 6.18 11.93
C ASN A 77 16.16 4.97 11.15
N GLN A 78 17.21 5.18 10.38
CA GLN A 78 17.81 4.16 9.52
C GLN A 78 18.29 2.91 10.26
N LEU A 79 18.64 3.03 11.56
CA LEU A 79 19.06 1.89 12.39
C LEU A 79 17.94 0.86 12.59
N TYR A 80 16.67 1.30 12.55
CA TYR A 80 15.52 0.39 12.70
C TYR A 80 15.02 -0.18 11.38
N ASN A 81 15.50 0.33 10.25
CA ASN A 81 15.10 -0.08 8.92
C ASN A 81 16.13 -0.97 8.22
N SER A 82 17.29 -1.20 8.83
CA SER A 82 18.33 -2.05 8.26
C SER A 82 18.22 -3.49 8.77
N GLU A 83 18.28 -4.43 7.85
CA GLU A 83 18.64 -5.79 8.22
C GLU A 83 20.09 -5.80 8.67
N LEU A 84 20.30 -6.11 9.94
CA LEU A 84 21.49 -6.65 10.56
C LEU A 84 22.76 -6.64 9.72
N ASP A 85 23.62 -5.76 10.04
CA ASP A 85 25.05 -5.87 10.18
C ASP A 85 25.59 -4.47 10.43
N ASP A 86 26.59 -4.33 11.25
CA ASP A 86 27.27 -3.12 11.72
C ASP A 86 27.63 -2.06 10.65
N LYS A 87 27.02 -2.13 9.51
CA LYS A 87 27.16 -1.15 8.42
C LYS A 87 25.84 -0.48 8.15
N PRO A 88 25.78 0.84 8.07
CA PRO A 88 24.60 1.57 7.64
C PRO A 88 24.32 1.23 6.18
N VAL A 89 23.64 0.12 5.94
CA VAL A 89 23.23 -0.29 4.58
C VAL A 89 21.99 0.48 4.19
N ILE A 90 22.20 1.68 3.75
CA ILE A 90 21.18 2.61 3.22
C ILE A 90 20.36 2.01 2.06
N ARG A 91 20.73 0.83 1.54
CA ARG A 91 20.18 0.32 0.29
C ARG A 91 19.10 -0.75 0.41
N ASN A 92 19.06 -1.51 1.49
CA ASN A 92 18.18 -2.69 1.58
C ASN A 92 17.18 -2.67 2.74
N GLY A 93 17.24 -1.68 3.62
CA GLY A 93 16.31 -1.54 4.71
C GLY A 93 15.15 -0.60 4.37
N GLY A 94 13.99 -0.84 4.99
CA GLY A 94 12.83 0.00 4.85
C GLY A 94 11.80 -0.47 3.82
N ASN A 95 10.72 0.28 3.71
CA ASN A 95 9.64 -0.03 2.78
C ASN A 95 10.02 0.38 1.35
N ASN A 96 10.28 -0.61 0.51
CA ASN A 96 10.59 -0.42 -0.90
C ASN A 96 9.40 -0.67 -1.84
N ALA A 97 8.20 -0.93 -1.30
CA ALA A 97 7.03 -1.28 -2.12
C ALA A 97 6.71 -0.20 -3.16
N HIS A 98 6.80 1.07 -2.78
CA HIS A 98 6.56 2.20 -3.68
C HIS A 98 7.50 2.22 -4.90
N LEU A 99 8.74 1.75 -4.76
CA LEU A 99 9.69 1.69 -5.89
C LEU A 99 9.22 0.70 -6.96
N LEU A 100 8.57 -0.37 -6.55
CA LEU A 100 8.16 -1.45 -7.43
C LEU A 100 6.95 -1.07 -8.28
N PHE A 101 6.02 -0.31 -7.71
CA PHE A 101 4.72 0.01 -8.31
C PHE A 101 4.65 1.41 -8.93
N CYS A 102 5.60 2.31 -8.61
CA CYS A 102 5.63 3.63 -9.24
C CYS A 102 5.97 3.54 -10.72
N MET A 103 5.12 4.13 -11.57
CA MET A 103 5.38 4.31 -12.99
C MET A 103 6.67 5.11 -13.20
N LYS A 104 7.41 4.78 -14.26
CA LYS A 104 8.63 5.49 -14.67
C LYS A 104 8.27 6.83 -15.32
N TYR A 105 8.01 7.82 -14.50
CA TYR A 105 7.61 9.16 -14.93
C TYR A 105 8.78 10.13 -15.12
N ASP A 106 9.91 9.90 -14.43
CA ASP A 106 11.01 10.85 -14.29
C ASP A 106 11.93 10.94 -15.50
N ASP A 107 11.66 10.16 -16.56
CA ASP A 107 12.30 10.25 -17.88
C ASP A 107 11.39 10.88 -18.94
N GLN A 108 10.17 11.27 -18.54
CA GLN A 108 9.23 11.90 -19.46
C GLN A 108 9.49 13.41 -19.57
N PRO A 109 9.21 14.02 -20.76
CA PRO A 109 9.33 15.47 -20.93
C PRO A 109 8.52 16.25 -19.89
N GLY A 110 9.10 17.27 -19.29
CA GLY A 110 8.46 18.09 -18.27
C GLY A 110 8.44 17.48 -16.87
N MET A 111 9.08 16.32 -16.68
CA MET A 111 9.09 15.63 -15.41
C MET A 111 10.50 15.49 -14.83
N THR A 112 10.58 15.55 -13.51
CA THR A 112 11.77 15.17 -12.73
C THR A 112 11.33 14.49 -11.44
N ARG A 113 12.24 13.73 -10.85
CA ARG A 113 11.97 13.01 -9.61
C ARG A 113 11.74 13.96 -8.46
N THR A 114 10.65 13.75 -7.73
CA THR A 114 10.29 14.49 -6.51
C THR A 114 9.86 13.54 -5.40
N ALA A 115 9.86 14.03 -4.17
CA ALA A 115 9.35 13.27 -3.02
C ALA A 115 7.85 12.95 -3.17
N GLU A 116 7.08 13.86 -3.77
CA GLU A 116 5.64 13.70 -4.00
C GLU A 116 5.31 12.51 -4.89
N TYR A 117 6.07 12.33 -5.99
CA TYR A 117 5.85 11.26 -6.96
C TYR A 117 6.68 10.01 -6.66
N GLY A 118 7.62 10.10 -5.74
CA GLY A 118 8.46 9.00 -5.31
C GLY A 118 9.55 8.62 -6.33
N ARG A 119 10.25 7.54 -6.02
CA ARG A 119 11.32 7.01 -6.88
C ARG A 119 10.79 5.85 -7.71
N PRO A 120 10.64 5.97 -9.05
CA PRO A 120 10.02 4.94 -9.86
C PRO A 120 11.01 3.89 -10.36
N PHE A 121 10.64 2.62 -10.22
CA PHE A 121 11.33 1.50 -10.86
C PHE A 121 10.44 0.73 -11.83
N ASN A 122 9.12 0.92 -11.78
CA ASN A 122 8.16 0.33 -12.72
C ASN A 122 8.36 -1.18 -12.91
N ARG A 123 8.39 -1.94 -11.82
CA ARG A 123 8.55 -3.41 -11.88
C ARG A 123 7.22 -4.12 -12.05
N TYR A 124 6.16 -3.55 -11.48
CA TYR A 124 4.81 -4.09 -11.54
C TYR A 124 3.85 -2.99 -11.97
N MET A 125 2.96 -3.34 -12.88
CA MET A 125 1.90 -2.47 -13.35
C MET A 125 0.56 -3.21 -13.24
N PRO A 126 -0.54 -2.52 -12.94
CA PRO A 126 -1.86 -3.13 -13.03
C PRO A 126 -2.15 -3.57 -14.45
N THR A 127 -2.82 -4.70 -14.60
CA THR A 127 -3.37 -5.11 -15.87
C THR A 127 -4.63 -4.29 -16.18
N ARG A 128 -4.99 -4.14 -17.46
CA ARG A 128 -6.26 -3.52 -17.83
C ARG A 128 -7.44 -4.23 -17.16
N TYR A 129 -7.41 -5.55 -17.08
CA TYR A 129 -8.41 -6.34 -16.38
C TYR A 129 -8.60 -5.89 -14.92
N LEU A 130 -7.51 -5.66 -14.19
CA LEU A 130 -7.60 -5.19 -12.80
C LEU A 130 -8.25 -3.80 -12.72
N VAL A 131 -7.87 -2.89 -13.60
CA VAL A 131 -8.43 -1.53 -13.64
C VAL A 131 -9.93 -1.58 -13.95
N ASP A 132 -10.32 -2.37 -14.93
CA ASP A 132 -11.73 -2.51 -15.37
C ASP A 132 -12.66 -3.19 -14.33
N LEU A 133 -12.09 -3.79 -13.26
CA LEU A 133 -12.88 -4.32 -12.16
C LEU A 133 -13.43 -3.25 -11.21
N PHE A 134 -12.88 -2.05 -11.25
CA PHE A 134 -13.35 -0.96 -10.40
C PHE A 134 -14.45 -0.16 -11.10
N ASP A 135 -15.49 0.17 -10.37
CA ASP A 135 -16.46 1.20 -10.74
C ASP A 135 -15.91 2.54 -10.22
N GLU A 136 -15.30 3.33 -11.11
CA GLU A 136 -14.60 4.58 -10.74
C GLU A 136 -15.51 5.60 -10.05
N GLU A 137 -16.83 5.55 -10.32
CA GLU A 137 -17.81 6.49 -9.72
C GLU A 137 -18.24 6.05 -8.31
N LYS A 138 -18.19 4.74 -8.00
CA LYS A 138 -18.71 4.20 -6.74
C LYS A 138 -17.64 3.63 -5.83
N ASP A 139 -16.51 3.19 -6.39
CA ASP A 139 -15.47 2.53 -5.64
C ASP A 139 -14.31 3.47 -5.34
N GLN A 140 -14.35 4.10 -4.16
CA GLN A 140 -13.29 5.01 -3.71
C GLN A 140 -11.88 4.38 -3.67
N ARG A 141 -11.79 3.04 -3.71
CA ARG A 141 -10.49 2.35 -3.73
C ARG A 141 -9.72 2.60 -5.03
N TYR A 142 -10.42 2.88 -6.13
CA TYR A 142 -9.78 3.23 -7.40
C TYR A 142 -8.90 4.48 -7.24
N ALA A 143 -9.50 5.59 -6.83
CA ALA A 143 -8.78 6.86 -6.64
C ALA A 143 -7.72 6.77 -5.53
N GLY A 144 -7.94 5.95 -4.50
CA GLY A 144 -6.99 5.74 -3.40
C GLY A 144 -5.82 4.81 -3.76
N SER A 145 -5.94 3.97 -4.80
CA SER A 145 -4.91 2.98 -5.17
C SER A 145 -4.11 3.36 -6.41
N PHE A 146 -4.72 4.10 -7.35
CA PHE A 146 -4.11 4.37 -8.65
C PHE A 146 -3.87 5.85 -8.86
N ARG A 147 -2.71 6.16 -9.38
CA ARG A 147 -2.40 7.49 -9.92
C ARG A 147 -2.36 7.40 -11.44
N ASN A 148 -3.17 8.21 -12.09
CA ASN A 148 -3.25 8.30 -13.55
C ASN A 148 -2.84 9.67 -14.10
N LEU A 149 -2.54 10.63 -13.21
CA LEU A 149 -2.21 12.01 -13.57
C LEU A 149 -0.90 12.47 -12.95
N TRP A 150 0.00 13.04 -13.76
CA TRP A 150 1.22 13.72 -13.32
C TRP A 150 1.27 15.13 -13.89
N ILE A 151 1.49 16.07 -13.01
CA ILE A 151 1.63 17.48 -13.37
C ILE A 151 3.10 17.78 -13.64
N MET A 152 3.38 18.57 -14.65
CA MET A 152 4.71 19.02 -15.02
C MET A 152 5.41 19.68 -13.81
N ASN A 153 6.63 19.26 -13.52
CA ASN A 153 7.41 19.75 -12.39
C ASN A 153 8.86 20.09 -12.74
N ASN A 154 9.20 20.15 -14.04
CA ASN A 154 10.54 20.48 -14.53
C ASN A 154 10.50 21.39 -15.74
N GLU A 155 10.85 22.68 -15.56
CA GLU A 155 10.87 23.67 -16.63
C GLU A 155 11.88 23.35 -17.74
N LYS A 156 13.01 22.73 -17.41
CA LYS A 156 14.06 22.41 -18.40
C LYS A 156 13.61 21.38 -19.41
N GLY A 157 12.67 20.52 -19.02
CA GLY A 157 12.13 19.49 -19.88
C GLY A 157 10.79 19.84 -20.52
N LYS A 158 10.32 21.08 -20.42
CA LYS A 158 8.95 21.41 -20.81
C LYS A 158 8.64 21.24 -22.31
N GLY A 159 9.61 21.39 -23.21
CA GLY A 159 9.36 21.09 -24.63
C GLY A 159 8.06 21.70 -25.17
N LYS A 160 7.04 20.88 -25.38
CA LYS A 160 5.70 21.27 -25.80
C LYS A 160 4.82 21.88 -24.72
N TYR A 161 5.21 21.77 -23.44
CA TYR A 161 4.44 22.30 -22.32
C TYR A 161 4.72 23.78 -22.12
N THR A 162 3.73 24.51 -21.64
CA THR A 162 3.78 25.96 -21.51
C THR A 162 3.83 26.43 -20.06
N ALA A 163 3.34 25.64 -19.13
CA ALA A 163 3.30 25.99 -17.70
C ALA A 163 3.61 24.79 -16.82
N MET A 164 4.07 25.07 -15.59
CA MET A 164 4.33 24.03 -14.58
C MET A 164 3.06 23.34 -14.05
N THR A 165 1.90 23.86 -14.40
CA THR A 165 0.59 23.29 -14.07
C THR A 165 0.03 22.39 -15.17
N ASP A 166 0.73 22.29 -16.30
CA ASP A 166 0.27 21.45 -17.42
C ASP A 166 0.36 19.96 -17.04
N THR A 167 -0.58 19.19 -17.54
CA THR A 167 -0.55 17.73 -17.43
C THR A 167 0.59 17.20 -18.30
N ALA A 168 1.58 16.59 -17.65
CA ALA A 168 2.71 15.96 -18.34
C ALA A 168 2.36 14.55 -18.81
N ILE A 169 1.67 13.78 -17.96
CA ILE A 169 1.30 12.39 -18.23
C ILE A 169 -0.13 12.17 -17.76
N TYR A 170 -0.93 11.56 -18.63
CA TYR A 170 -2.24 11.05 -18.29
C TYR A 170 -2.38 9.63 -18.86
N ILE A 171 -2.78 8.69 -18.02
CA ILE A 171 -2.99 7.28 -18.37
C ILE A 171 -4.47 6.97 -18.25
N ILE A 172 -5.05 6.46 -19.34
CA ILE A 172 -6.45 6.04 -19.44
C ILE A 172 -6.55 4.52 -19.28
#